data_6529f34ac88c373792cf7221e43f4c6d
#
_entry.id   6529f34ac88c373792cf7221e43f4c6d
#
_cell.length_a   1.000
_cell.length_b   1.000
_cell.length_c   1.000
_cell.angle_alpha   90.00
_cell.angle_beta   90.00
_cell.angle_gamma   90.00
#
_symmetry.space_group_name_H-M   'P 1'
#
loop_
_entity.id
_entity.type
_entity.pdbx_description
1 polymer ?
#
loop_
_entity_poly.entity_id
_entity_poly.type
_entity_poly.pdbx_seq_one_letter_code
_entity_poly.pdbx_strand_id
1 'polypeptide(L)'
;MKRVAVSAVLLLAAVALSTARVSAGDPLVGTWKTNIEKSKYSPGPPPKGPNTQKIEAVENGVKTVADGVNAKGQKTHNEYTLRYDGKDYPQNPTVDGKPSPDAADTISAKKIDEYTREITMKRKGVVIVTIKDVLSKDGKTRTGTITGKNAEGQAINNVVVWEKQ
;
A
#
# COMPACT_ATOMS: atom_id res chain seq x y z
N MET A 1 51.53 -47.43 -43.85
CA MET A 1 50.25 -46.75 -44.10
C MET A 1 49.64 -46.42 -42.73
N LYS A 2 49.77 -45.16 -42.28
CA LYS A 2 49.24 -44.71 -40.99
C LYS A 2 47.86 -44.05 -41.23
N ARG A 3 46.82 -44.57 -40.60
CA ARG A 3 45.45 -43.99 -40.65
C ARG A 3 45.36 -42.96 -39.52
N VAL A 4 45.07 -41.74 -39.92
CA VAL A 4 44.78 -40.62 -38.98
C VAL A 4 43.29 -40.62 -38.75
N ALA A 5 42.87 -40.84 -37.50
CA ALA A 5 41.48 -40.70 -37.10
C ALA A 5 41.21 -39.25 -36.70
N VAL A 6 40.32 -38.59 -37.42
CA VAL A 6 39.85 -37.22 -37.07
C VAL A 6 38.64 -37.37 -36.17
N SER A 7 38.79 -37.06 -34.88
CA SER A 7 37.65 -36.99 -33.93
C SER A 7 37.01 -35.63 -34.03
N ALA A 8 35.75 -35.59 -34.52
CA ALA A 8 34.95 -34.38 -34.51
C ALA A 8 34.30 -34.20 -33.10
N VAL A 9 34.66 -33.14 -32.39
CA VAL A 9 34.04 -32.77 -31.15
C VAL A 9 32.88 -31.85 -31.46
N LEU A 10 31.63 -32.37 -31.28
CA LEU A 10 30.44 -31.52 -31.32
C LEU A 10 30.30 -30.76 -30.00
N LEU A 11 30.48 -29.42 -30.05
CA LEU A 11 30.11 -28.51 -28.96
C LEU A 11 28.60 -28.27 -29.04
N LEU A 12 27.82 -28.84 -28.12
CA LEU A 12 26.45 -28.41 -27.89
C LEU A 12 26.45 -27.11 -27.05
N ALA A 13 26.17 -25.99 -27.69
CA ALA A 13 25.91 -24.74 -26.99
C ALA A 13 24.47 -24.79 -26.43
N ALA A 14 24.34 -24.96 -25.11
CA ALA A 14 23.08 -24.84 -24.41
C ALA A 14 22.72 -23.34 -24.29
N VAL A 15 21.79 -22.87 -25.13
CA VAL A 15 21.20 -21.55 -25.01
C VAL A 15 20.22 -21.59 -23.82
N ALA A 16 20.63 -21.06 -22.67
CA ALA A 16 19.75 -20.82 -21.54
C ALA A 16 18.79 -19.67 -21.89
N LEU A 17 17.56 -19.98 -22.27
CA LEU A 17 16.49 -18.99 -22.34
C LEU A 17 16.16 -18.54 -20.93
N SER A 18 16.68 -17.39 -20.54
CA SER A 18 16.22 -16.66 -19.35
C SER A 18 14.81 -16.17 -19.62
N THR A 19 13.79 -16.89 -19.16
CA THR A 19 12.44 -16.38 -19.12
C THR A 19 12.41 -15.24 -18.12
N ALA A 20 12.50 -14.01 -18.60
CA ALA A 20 12.20 -12.84 -17.78
C ALA A 20 10.77 -13.01 -17.23
N ARG A 21 10.66 -13.27 -15.93
CA ARG A 21 9.36 -13.23 -15.26
C ARG A 21 8.91 -11.78 -15.35
N VAL A 22 7.91 -11.51 -16.19
CA VAL A 22 7.15 -10.25 -16.10
C VAL A 22 6.51 -10.29 -14.73
N SER A 23 7.06 -9.53 -13.79
CA SER A 23 6.43 -9.31 -12.51
C SER A 23 5.10 -8.64 -12.81
N ALA A 24 3.99 -9.32 -12.58
CA ALA A 24 2.69 -8.67 -12.58
C ALA A 24 2.79 -7.49 -11.62
N GLY A 25 2.46 -6.28 -12.09
CA GLY A 25 2.57 -5.06 -11.29
C GLY A 25 1.83 -5.22 -9.97
N ASP A 26 2.18 -4.45 -8.95
CA ASP A 26 1.49 -4.50 -7.66
C ASP A 26 -0.02 -4.27 -7.90
N PRO A 27 -0.91 -5.18 -7.48
CA PRO A 27 -2.34 -5.09 -7.76
C PRO A 27 -3.02 -3.88 -7.09
N LEU A 28 -2.32 -3.20 -6.16
CA LEU A 28 -2.76 -1.93 -5.59
C LEU A 28 -2.67 -0.76 -6.57
N VAL A 29 -1.85 -0.86 -7.62
CA VAL A 29 -1.66 0.24 -8.58
C VAL A 29 -2.98 0.63 -9.23
N GLY A 30 -3.24 1.93 -9.26
CA GLY A 30 -4.46 2.53 -9.82
C GLY A 30 -5.06 3.59 -8.91
N THR A 31 -6.27 4.02 -9.25
CA THR A 31 -7.03 5.01 -8.48
C THR A 31 -8.09 4.30 -7.66
N TRP A 32 -8.19 4.66 -6.39
CA TRP A 32 -9.12 4.09 -5.41
C TRP A 32 -9.94 5.18 -4.76
N LYS A 33 -11.22 4.94 -4.57
CA LYS A 33 -12.13 5.87 -3.90
C LYS A 33 -12.84 5.17 -2.76
N THR A 34 -12.87 5.80 -1.57
CA THR A 34 -13.59 5.28 -0.42
C THR A 34 -15.10 5.23 -0.70
N ASN A 35 -15.68 4.08 -0.46
CA ASN A 35 -17.14 3.92 -0.39
C ASN A 35 -17.58 4.11 1.07
N ILE A 36 -18.09 5.32 1.40
CA ILE A 36 -18.47 5.69 2.77
C ILE A 36 -19.64 4.85 3.27
N GLU A 37 -20.60 4.53 2.39
CA GLU A 37 -21.79 3.75 2.74
C GLU A 37 -21.48 2.30 3.12
N LYS A 38 -20.46 1.70 2.47
CA LYS A 38 -19.98 0.36 2.79
C LYS A 38 -18.97 0.34 3.94
N SER A 39 -18.53 1.50 4.42
CA SER A 39 -17.54 1.64 5.49
C SER A 39 -18.22 1.80 6.84
N LYS A 40 -17.48 1.41 7.91
CA LYS A 40 -17.92 1.59 9.31
C LYS A 40 -16.88 2.37 10.07
N TYR A 41 -17.32 3.35 10.86
CA TYR A 41 -16.44 4.22 11.63
C TYR A 41 -16.80 4.16 13.12
N SER A 42 -15.82 3.90 13.97
CA SER A 42 -15.98 3.83 15.42
C SER A 42 -14.75 4.36 16.13
N PRO A 43 -14.88 5.35 17.03
CA PRO A 43 -16.04 6.18 17.25
C PRO A 43 -16.30 7.09 16.03
N GLY A 44 -17.53 7.11 15.50
CA GLY A 44 -17.93 7.98 14.38
C GLY A 44 -17.86 9.44 14.75
N PRO A 45 -18.12 10.42 13.88
CA PRO A 45 -18.86 10.32 12.62
C PRO A 45 -17.97 9.94 11.42
N PRO A 46 -18.57 9.48 10.31
CA PRO A 46 -17.86 9.24 9.06
C PRO A 46 -17.29 10.55 8.47
N PRO A 47 -16.30 10.46 7.56
CA PRO A 47 -15.84 11.62 6.81
C PRO A 47 -16.98 12.22 5.97
N LYS A 48 -16.94 13.54 5.75
CA LYS A 48 -17.96 14.28 4.97
C LYS A 48 -17.79 14.12 3.45
N GLY A 49 -16.71 13.53 3.01
CA GLY A 49 -16.47 13.21 1.60
C GLY A 49 -15.53 12.02 1.45
N PRO A 50 -15.50 11.39 0.27
CA PRO A 50 -14.64 10.26 0.04
C PRO A 50 -13.17 10.65 0.08
N ASN A 51 -12.33 9.69 0.46
CA ASN A 51 -10.89 9.76 0.23
C ASN A 51 -10.58 9.10 -1.12
N THR A 52 -9.80 9.77 -1.95
CA THR A 52 -9.27 9.25 -3.22
C THR A 52 -7.78 8.99 -3.04
N GLN A 53 -7.31 7.82 -3.47
CA GLN A 53 -5.92 7.43 -3.44
C GLN A 53 -5.46 7.11 -4.85
N LYS A 54 -4.44 7.82 -5.32
CA LYS A 54 -3.71 7.48 -6.54
C LYS A 54 -2.46 6.71 -6.13
N ILE A 55 -2.35 5.49 -6.62
CA ILE A 55 -1.29 4.55 -6.24
C ILE A 55 -0.49 4.20 -7.49
N GLU A 56 0.82 4.45 -7.43
CA GLU A 56 1.77 4.19 -8.50
C GLU A 56 2.83 3.20 -8.04
N ALA A 57 3.32 2.37 -8.96
CA ALA A 57 4.40 1.45 -8.67
C ALA A 57 5.71 2.22 -8.49
N VAL A 58 6.50 1.82 -7.49
CA VAL A 58 7.90 2.22 -7.30
C VAL A 58 8.73 0.99 -7.04
N GLU A 59 10.05 1.14 -7.01
CA GLU A 59 10.92 0.02 -6.69
C GLU A 59 10.60 -0.53 -5.30
N ASN A 60 10.27 -1.83 -5.24
CA ASN A 60 9.94 -2.59 -4.03
C ASN A 60 8.74 -2.03 -3.24
N GLY A 61 7.74 -1.46 -3.92
CA GLY A 61 6.57 -0.93 -3.24
C GLY A 61 5.68 -0.06 -4.10
N VAL A 62 4.93 0.82 -3.44
CA VAL A 62 4.02 1.76 -4.07
C VAL A 62 4.14 3.15 -3.46
N LYS A 63 3.99 4.17 -4.29
CA LYS A 63 3.80 5.56 -3.89
C LYS A 63 2.31 5.86 -3.91
N THR A 64 1.81 6.51 -2.86
CA THR A 64 0.40 6.87 -2.72
C THR A 64 0.26 8.36 -2.51
N VAL A 65 -0.65 8.96 -3.26
CA VAL A 65 -1.19 10.31 -3.00
C VAL A 65 -2.64 10.15 -2.59
N ALA A 66 -2.98 10.63 -1.40
CA ALA A 66 -4.30 10.49 -0.80
C ALA A 66 -4.92 11.84 -0.52
N ASP A 67 -6.08 12.12 -1.12
CA ASP A 67 -6.85 13.35 -0.95
C ASP A 67 -8.24 13.02 -0.43
N GLY A 68 -8.77 13.83 0.48
CA GLY A 68 -10.08 13.58 1.06
C GLY A 68 -10.67 14.74 1.83
N VAL A 69 -11.78 14.46 2.50
CA VAL A 69 -12.46 15.41 3.41
C VAL A 69 -12.75 14.68 4.71
N ASN A 70 -12.25 15.19 5.83
CA ASN A 70 -12.45 14.56 7.13
C ASN A 70 -13.89 14.78 7.67
N ALA A 71 -14.18 14.25 8.87
CA ALA A 71 -15.48 14.36 9.50
C ALA A 71 -15.86 15.83 9.89
N LYS A 72 -14.89 16.72 10.02
CA LYS A 72 -15.09 18.16 10.27
C LYS A 72 -15.36 18.94 8.97
N GLY A 73 -15.19 18.31 7.79
CA GLY A 73 -15.33 18.96 6.49
C GLY A 73 -14.06 19.63 5.98
N GLN A 74 -12.93 19.39 6.61
CA GLN A 74 -11.66 19.95 6.24
C GLN A 74 -11.00 19.06 5.16
N LYS A 75 -10.28 19.67 4.22
CA LYS A 75 -9.52 18.96 3.19
C LYS A 75 -8.31 18.26 3.82
N THR A 76 -8.09 17.03 3.47
CA THR A 76 -6.93 16.25 3.90
C THR A 76 -6.09 15.85 2.70
N HIS A 77 -4.77 15.90 2.86
CA HIS A 77 -3.83 15.44 1.87
C HIS A 77 -2.69 14.70 2.55
N ASN A 78 -2.25 13.57 1.95
CA ASN A 78 -1.08 12.86 2.39
C ASN A 78 -0.37 12.21 1.20
N GLU A 79 0.95 12.29 1.20
CA GLU A 79 1.80 11.61 0.23
C GLU A 79 2.81 10.75 0.97
N TYR A 80 2.92 9.47 0.57
CA TYR A 80 3.82 8.53 1.21
C TYR A 80 4.21 7.39 0.28
N THR A 81 5.30 6.71 0.62
CA THR A 81 5.75 5.49 -0.05
C THR A 81 5.63 4.32 0.91
N LEU A 82 4.96 3.25 0.49
CA LEU A 82 4.94 1.97 1.18
C LEU A 82 5.95 1.03 0.53
N ARG A 83 6.99 0.66 1.26
CA ARG A 83 7.86 -0.46 0.93
C ARG A 83 7.51 -1.63 1.84
N TYR A 84 7.52 -2.84 1.29
CA TYR A 84 7.06 -4.02 2.04
C TYR A 84 8.17 -4.67 2.88
N ASP A 85 9.17 -3.90 3.26
CA ASP A 85 10.35 -4.31 4.04
C ASP A 85 10.18 -4.12 5.57
N GLY A 86 9.04 -3.57 6.00
CA GLY A 86 8.72 -3.33 7.39
C GLY A 86 9.45 -2.16 8.04
N LYS A 87 10.24 -1.39 7.28
CA LYS A 87 10.91 -0.18 7.79
C LYS A 87 9.97 1.01 7.78
N ASP A 88 10.24 1.96 8.67
CA ASP A 88 9.49 3.21 8.76
C ASP A 88 9.94 4.19 7.67
N TYR A 89 8.97 4.73 6.93
CA TYR A 89 9.16 5.77 5.92
C TYR A 89 8.39 7.03 6.31
N PRO A 90 8.91 8.21 6.00
CA PRO A 90 8.26 9.46 6.37
C PRO A 90 6.94 9.65 5.62
N GLN A 91 6.00 10.33 6.28
CA GLN A 91 4.79 10.89 5.69
C GLN A 91 4.50 12.26 6.28
N ASN A 92 3.87 13.13 5.49
CA ASN A 92 3.61 14.52 5.87
C ASN A 92 2.14 14.87 5.62
N PRO A 93 1.20 14.31 6.42
CA PRO A 93 -0.21 14.60 6.24
C PRO A 93 -0.54 16.05 6.58
N THR A 94 -1.42 16.64 5.77
CA THR A 94 -1.90 18.00 5.96
C THR A 94 -3.42 18.05 6.10
N VAL A 95 -3.89 19.07 6.79
CA VAL A 95 -5.30 19.45 6.91
C VAL A 95 -5.42 20.92 6.51
N ASP A 96 -6.27 21.21 5.51
CA ASP A 96 -6.42 22.53 4.89
C ASP A 96 -5.06 23.15 4.48
N GLY A 97 -4.16 22.31 3.93
CA GLY A 97 -2.83 22.67 3.48
C GLY A 97 -1.80 22.94 4.60
N LYS A 98 -2.16 22.73 5.86
CA LYS A 98 -1.25 22.90 7.01
C LYS A 98 -0.83 21.54 7.56
N PRO A 99 0.43 21.37 8.00
CA PRO A 99 0.88 20.15 8.65
C PRO A 99 -0.05 19.75 9.80
N SER A 100 -0.36 18.44 9.91
CA SER A 100 -1.18 17.90 10.98
C SER A 100 -0.29 17.30 12.09
N PRO A 101 -0.03 18.03 13.18
CA PRO A 101 0.93 17.62 14.21
C PRO A 101 0.50 16.38 15.00
N ASP A 102 -0.81 16.09 14.99
CA ASP A 102 -1.39 14.94 15.70
C ASP A 102 -1.46 13.68 14.80
N ALA A 103 -1.15 13.81 13.52
CA ALA A 103 -1.10 12.68 12.60
C ALA A 103 0.19 11.87 12.77
N ALA A 104 0.22 10.69 12.17
CA ALA A 104 1.42 9.90 12.07
C ALA A 104 2.47 10.61 11.19
N ASP A 105 3.72 10.56 11.61
CA ASP A 105 4.87 11.10 10.88
C ASP A 105 5.63 10.02 10.10
N THR A 106 5.41 8.75 10.43
CA THR A 106 5.99 7.62 9.71
C THR A 106 4.96 6.53 9.44
N ILE A 107 5.23 5.76 8.39
CA ILE A 107 4.42 4.64 7.94
C ILE A 107 5.33 3.48 7.54
N SER A 108 4.94 2.25 7.89
CA SER A 108 5.62 1.03 7.47
C SER A 108 4.61 0.00 6.98
N ALA A 109 5.05 -0.92 6.13
CA ALA A 109 4.20 -1.99 5.62
C ALA A 109 4.94 -3.31 5.55
N LYS A 110 4.17 -4.39 5.74
CA LYS A 110 4.58 -5.78 5.47
C LYS A 110 3.54 -6.44 4.59
N LYS A 111 3.99 -7.17 3.58
CA LYS A 111 3.13 -8.01 2.76
C LYS A 111 3.00 -9.37 3.47
N ILE A 112 1.78 -9.72 3.88
CA ILE A 112 1.48 -10.98 4.57
C ILE A 112 1.27 -12.10 3.55
N ASP A 113 0.51 -11.78 2.48
CA ASP A 113 0.30 -12.63 1.32
C ASP A 113 0.04 -11.76 0.07
N GLU A 114 -0.35 -12.35 -1.04
CA GLU A 114 -0.60 -11.65 -2.29
C GLU A 114 -1.67 -10.55 -2.16
N TYR A 115 -2.67 -10.77 -1.31
CA TYR A 115 -3.84 -9.90 -1.18
C TYR A 115 -3.87 -9.14 0.15
N THR A 116 -3.04 -9.52 1.12
CA THR A 116 -3.09 -8.97 2.49
C THR A 116 -1.81 -8.23 2.84
N ARG A 117 -1.96 -7.05 3.41
CA ARG A 117 -0.87 -6.22 3.95
C ARG A 117 -1.18 -5.79 5.36
N GLU A 118 -0.16 -5.67 6.17
CA GLU A 118 -0.20 -4.99 7.45
C GLU A 118 0.54 -3.67 7.32
N ILE A 119 -0.13 -2.58 7.69
CA ILE A 119 0.40 -1.23 7.63
C ILE A 119 0.38 -0.67 9.05
N THR A 120 1.51 -0.12 9.50
CA THR A 120 1.65 0.51 10.81
C THR A 120 1.98 1.97 10.64
N MET A 121 1.26 2.83 11.33
CA MET A 121 1.50 4.28 11.37
C MET A 121 1.96 4.68 12.76
N LYS A 122 3.04 5.44 12.83
CA LYS A 122 3.64 5.89 14.08
C LYS A 122 3.68 7.40 14.15
N ARG A 123 3.63 7.92 15.35
CA ARG A 123 3.90 9.33 15.69
C ARG A 123 5.03 9.36 16.72
N LYS A 124 6.15 10.00 16.37
CA LYS A 124 7.36 10.06 17.21
C LYS A 124 7.79 8.68 17.71
N GLY A 125 7.77 7.69 16.81
CA GLY A 125 8.15 6.30 17.10
C GLY A 125 7.08 5.46 17.81
N VAL A 126 5.96 6.05 18.26
CA VAL A 126 4.86 5.34 18.93
C VAL A 126 3.80 4.92 17.92
N VAL A 127 3.42 3.66 17.92
CA VAL A 127 2.32 3.15 17.07
C VAL A 127 1.00 3.80 17.51
N ILE A 128 0.34 4.48 16.58
CA ILE A 128 -0.98 5.09 16.81
C ILE A 128 -2.08 4.41 16.00
N VAL A 129 -1.75 3.80 14.86
CA VAL A 129 -2.70 3.09 13.99
C VAL A 129 -2.03 1.85 13.39
N THR A 130 -2.79 0.77 13.33
CA THR A 130 -2.48 -0.43 12.54
C THR A 130 -3.63 -0.69 11.58
N ILE A 131 -3.32 -1.06 10.35
CA ILE A 131 -4.28 -1.36 9.29
C ILE A 131 -4.00 -2.74 8.75
N LYS A 132 -4.98 -3.64 8.83
CA LYS A 132 -4.99 -4.85 8.01
C LYS A 132 -5.72 -4.50 6.71
N ASP A 133 -4.97 -4.43 5.62
CA ASP A 133 -5.47 -4.05 4.29
C ASP A 133 -5.60 -5.31 3.42
N VAL A 134 -6.81 -5.60 2.95
CA VAL A 134 -7.14 -6.81 2.18
C VAL A 134 -7.72 -6.41 0.83
N LEU A 135 -7.06 -6.85 -0.24
CA LEU A 135 -7.53 -6.70 -1.62
C LEU A 135 -8.39 -7.90 -2.01
N SER A 136 -9.52 -7.65 -2.67
CA SER A 136 -10.34 -8.70 -3.27
C SER A 136 -9.58 -9.42 -4.41
N LYS A 137 -9.90 -10.69 -4.64
CA LYS A 137 -9.23 -11.51 -5.69
C LYS A 137 -9.42 -10.96 -7.10
N ASP A 138 -10.52 -10.25 -7.35
CA ASP A 138 -10.81 -9.60 -8.64
C ASP A 138 -10.11 -8.24 -8.78
N GLY A 139 -9.38 -7.78 -7.74
CA GLY A 139 -8.64 -6.53 -7.73
C GLY A 139 -9.49 -5.27 -7.73
N LYS A 140 -10.81 -5.36 -7.48
CA LYS A 140 -11.74 -4.21 -7.60
C LYS A 140 -12.11 -3.56 -6.28
N THR A 141 -11.97 -4.28 -5.18
CA THR A 141 -12.31 -3.79 -3.85
C THR A 141 -11.14 -3.99 -2.89
N ARG A 142 -10.95 -3.04 -2.01
CA ARG A 142 -9.96 -3.11 -0.93
C ARG A 142 -10.63 -2.78 0.39
N THR A 143 -10.37 -3.58 1.43
CA THR A 143 -10.94 -3.39 2.77
C THR A 143 -9.83 -3.24 3.78
N GLY A 144 -9.79 -2.09 4.46
CA GLY A 144 -8.88 -1.82 5.57
C GLY A 144 -9.61 -1.93 6.90
N THR A 145 -9.17 -2.85 7.76
CA THR A 145 -9.54 -2.86 9.19
C THR A 145 -8.51 -2.03 9.93
N ILE A 146 -8.95 -0.90 10.47
CA ILE A 146 -8.10 0.14 11.06
C ILE A 146 -8.33 0.14 12.56
N THR A 147 -7.29 -0.14 13.33
CA THR A 147 -7.32 -0.12 14.80
C THR A 147 -6.26 0.83 15.33
N GLY A 148 -6.50 1.41 16.50
CA GLY A 148 -5.55 2.32 17.12
C GLY A 148 -6.20 3.27 18.12
N LYS A 149 -5.64 4.49 18.20
CA LYS A 149 -6.18 5.57 19.04
C LYS A 149 -6.23 6.88 18.24
N ASN A 150 -7.29 7.66 18.46
CA ASN A 150 -7.36 9.03 17.95
C ASN A 150 -6.54 10.00 18.80
N ALA A 151 -6.54 11.30 18.45
CA ALA A 151 -5.79 12.33 19.16
C ALA A 151 -6.27 12.50 20.62
N GLU A 152 -7.52 12.19 20.89
CA GLU A 152 -8.14 12.23 22.22
C GLU A 152 -7.88 10.95 23.05
N GLY A 153 -7.11 9.99 22.51
CA GLY A 153 -6.79 8.73 23.17
C GLY A 153 -7.89 7.67 23.12
N GLN A 154 -9.00 7.94 22.44
CA GLN A 154 -10.10 6.98 22.29
C GLN A 154 -9.73 5.88 21.29
N ALA A 155 -10.10 4.65 21.59
CA ALA A 155 -9.89 3.53 20.66
C ALA A 155 -10.69 3.73 19.37
N ILE A 156 -10.02 3.56 18.23
CA ILE A 156 -10.65 3.53 16.91
C ILE A 156 -10.70 2.09 16.39
N ASN A 157 -11.82 1.76 15.74
CA ASN A 157 -12.02 0.48 15.10
C ASN A 157 -12.87 0.68 13.85
N ASN A 158 -12.21 1.05 12.77
CA ASN A 158 -12.88 1.36 11.49
C ASN A 158 -12.72 0.20 10.51
N VAL A 159 -13.76 -0.01 9.70
CA VAL A 159 -13.67 -0.85 8.50
C VAL A 159 -13.94 0.06 7.31
N VAL A 160 -12.91 0.30 6.51
CA VAL A 160 -13.00 1.20 5.36
C VAL A 160 -12.91 0.39 4.08
N VAL A 161 -13.84 0.67 3.17
CA VAL A 161 -13.93 0.02 1.87
C VAL A 161 -13.53 1.01 0.79
N TRP A 162 -12.58 0.64 -0.07
CA TRP A 162 -12.22 1.36 -1.29
C TRP A 162 -12.63 0.55 -2.51
N GLU A 163 -13.05 1.26 -3.53
CA GLU A 163 -13.40 0.70 -4.84
C GLU A 163 -12.46 1.27 -5.89
N LYS A 164 -11.97 0.41 -6.78
CA LYS A 164 -11.09 0.80 -7.88
C LYS A 164 -11.90 1.54 -8.92
N GLN A 165 -11.33 2.65 -9.43
CA GLN A 165 -11.95 3.51 -10.45
C GLN A 165 -11.48 3.14 -11.85
#